data_f751af5fe5877e187b14b52bcce98666
#
_entry.id   f751af5fe5877e187b14b52bcce98666
#
_cell.length_a   1.000
_cell.length_b   1.000
_cell.length_c   1.000
_cell.angle_alpha   90.00
_cell.angle_beta   90.00
_cell.angle_gamma   90.00
#
_symmetry.space_group_name_H-M   'P 1'
#
loop_
_entity.id
_entity.type
_entity.pdbx_description
1 polymer ?
#
loop_
_entity_poly.entity_id
_entity_poly.type
_entity_poly.pdbx_seq_one_letter_code
_entity_poly.pdbx_strand_id
1 'polypeptide(L)'
;MTRSHFAIRLAASVLFSTCVLLAYPAKAEIRYTVSLAHPEQHLFHVTVEVPGVTDQVDLQMAAWDALYEIRDFSSHVQRVTASANGRDVPIEKLDKLTWRVRATGTVIVSYDTFWDDPGPFSSQLNSEHAFMNPAMLVLYAPNRRAEPCSLTLTEVPLEWRVATSAFHQARPLGSREGAWDVKAASYDALSDAPIEISHFEEFTLPDLSPRIHVVIHGDDWKKRDVETALRKICAYEIKLMDGAPYPDYTFIFHIGKAANGSGGGMEHANSTAIYVPSGALLPNVSAHEFFHLWNVKRIRPASLEPLDPTREMYTRSLWFAEGVTNTFSSYALVRTGIWSKQEFLQDLSQQITELESRPAEQWQSAEQSSLDAWLEKYALYNQPQRSVSYYTKGQVLGVLLDIVLRDRTENQRSLDDLLRAMNADFAREGKFYRDSLDIRLESEKLAGGSLADFFDNYVGGANPLPYQNLLARAGLELRTHESVRASLGFLPQHEPGGPWVVAAVDADGSAAKSGLQVGDEIVRWNNADVPRRPERWAAQQKPGEVLRLRIRRAEKEESLEIHLGELHEKFFQVAEMSNADERARRLRDGLLHGTTEPITARSR
;
A
#
# COMPACT_ATOMS: atom_id res chain seq x y z
N MET A 1 -63.28 44.28 59.14
CA MET A 1 -64.20 44.39 57.99
C MET A 1 -63.55 45.29 56.97
N THR A 2 -63.60 44.96 55.72
CA THR A 2 -63.19 45.59 54.46
C THR A 2 -61.90 45.06 53.90
N ARG A 3 -62.07 44.28 52.84
CA ARG A 3 -61.05 43.74 51.90
C ARG A 3 -60.71 44.84 50.87
N SER A 4 -59.44 45.03 50.63
CA SER A 4 -58.95 45.81 49.49
C SER A 4 -58.19 44.91 48.53
N HIS A 5 -58.66 44.84 47.30
CA HIS A 5 -58.04 44.10 46.21
C HIS A 5 -56.94 44.91 45.57
N PHE A 6 -55.73 44.38 45.53
CA PHE A 6 -54.61 44.92 44.73
C PHE A 6 -54.49 44.11 43.43
N ALA A 7 -54.77 44.73 42.30
CA ALA A 7 -54.59 44.13 40.98
C ALA A 7 -53.18 44.45 40.50
N ILE A 8 -52.35 43.43 40.30
CA ILE A 8 -51.03 43.52 39.70
C ILE A 8 -51.19 43.32 38.18
N ARG A 9 -50.88 44.36 37.40
CA ARG A 9 -50.78 44.30 35.95
C ARG A 9 -49.39 43.75 35.59
N LEU A 10 -49.34 42.55 34.99
CA LEU A 10 -48.15 41.99 34.40
C LEU A 10 -47.98 42.56 32.97
N ALA A 11 -46.95 43.37 32.74
CA ALA A 11 -46.57 43.81 31.41
C ALA A 11 -45.59 42.76 30.85
N ALA A 12 -46.03 41.99 29.86
CA ALA A 12 -45.21 41.07 29.13
C ALA A 12 -44.46 41.83 28.02
N SER A 13 -43.17 42.06 28.22
CA SER A 13 -42.26 42.58 27.17
C SER A 13 -41.78 41.40 26.33
N VAL A 14 -42.31 41.28 25.12
CA VAL A 14 -41.80 40.33 24.10
C VAL A 14 -40.54 40.93 23.47
N LEU A 15 -39.37 40.47 23.87
CA LEU A 15 -38.11 40.74 23.14
C LEU A 15 -38.10 39.87 21.87
N PHE A 16 -38.33 40.47 20.72
CA PHE A 16 -38.04 39.88 19.41
C PHE A 16 -36.52 39.91 19.20
N SER A 17 -35.84 38.76 19.49
CA SER A 17 -34.43 38.56 19.15
C SER A 17 -34.36 38.20 17.68
N THR A 18 -34.11 39.21 16.83
CA THR A 18 -33.77 39.01 15.41
C THR A 18 -32.38 38.38 15.35
N CYS A 19 -32.30 37.04 15.29
CA CYS A 19 -31.12 36.36 14.80
C CYS A 19 -30.92 36.73 13.33
N VAL A 20 -30.08 37.71 13.07
CA VAL A 20 -29.51 37.94 11.73
C VAL A 20 -28.57 36.76 11.50
N LEU A 21 -29.06 35.70 10.87
CA LEU A 21 -28.24 34.71 10.22
C LEU A 21 -27.44 35.45 9.15
N LEU A 22 -26.22 35.83 9.46
CA LEU A 22 -25.21 36.17 8.46
C LEU A 22 -25.02 34.90 7.61
N ALA A 23 -25.78 34.80 6.52
CA ALA A 23 -25.50 33.86 5.46
C ALA A 23 -24.14 34.28 4.88
N TYR A 24 -23.07 33.66 5.38
CA TYR A 24 -21.83 33.67 4.63
C TYR A 24 -22.17 33.12 3.23
N PRO A 25 -21.87 33.89 2.16
CA PRO A 25 -22.06 33.35 0.82
C PRO A 25 -21.28 32.01 0.77
N ALA A 26 -21.99 30.93 0.55
CA ALA A 26 -21.34 29.63 0.31
C ALA A 26 -20.33 29.89 -0.79
N LYS A 27 -19.03 29.70 -0.49
CA LYS A 27 -18.00 29.79 -1.52
C LYS A 27 -18.40 28.82 -2.62
N ALA A 28 -18.43 29.33 -3.85
CA ALA A 28 -18.81 28.49 -4.98
C ALA A 28 -17.83 27.34 -5.12
N GLU A 29 -18.36 26.14 -5.20
CA GLU A 29 -17.66 24.85 -5.26
C GLU A 29 -16.71 24.78 -6.46
N ILE A 30 -15.50 24.22 -6.28
CA ILE A 30 -14.61 23.85 -7.40
C ILE A 30 -15.23 22.65 -8.10
N ARG A 31 -15.36 22.72 -9.43
CA ARG A 31 -15.95 21.66 -10.23
C ARG A 31 -14.94 21.07 -11.19
N TYR A 32 -14.89 19.75 -11.20
CA TYR A 32 -14.10 18.94 -12.13
C TYR A 32 -15.05 18.27 -13.10
N THR A 33 -14.70 18.25 -14.38
CA THR A 33 -15.36 17.41 -15.39
C THR A 33 -14.30 16.55 -16.05
N VAL A 34 -14.55 15.24 -16.11
CA VAL A 34 -13.68 14.29 -16.78
C VAL A 34 -14.50 13.58 -17.86
N SER A 35 -14.14 13.78 -19.12
CA SER A 35 -14.74 13.12 -20.26
C SER A 35 -13.93 11.89 -20.65
N LEU A 36 -14.63 10.79 -20.95
CA LEU A 36 -14.09 9.54 -21.46
C LEU A 36 -14.35 9.40 -22.95
N ALA A 37 -14.47 10.52 -23.68
CA ALA A 37 -14.59 10.48 -25.13
C ALA A 37 -13.37 9.78 -25.76
N HIS A 38 -13.61 8.86 -26.69
CA HIS A 38 -12.54 8.15 -27.40
C HIS A 38 -11.58 7.37 -26.47
N PRO A 39 -12.07 6.42 -25.65
CA PRO A 39 -11.26 5.71 -24.67
C PRO A 39 -10.08 4.94 -25.30
N GLU A 40 -10.17 4.59 -26.57
CA GLU A 40 -9.10 3.97 -27.36
C GLU A 40 -7.88 4.87 -27.57
N GLN A 41 -7.96 6.16 -27.23
CA GLN A 41 -6.84 7.11 -27.32
C GLN A 41 -6.09 7.22 -25.98
N HIS A 42 -6.57 6.57 -24.92
CA HIS A 42 -5.98 6.61 -23.58
C HIS A 42 -5.93 8.01 -22.96
N LEU A 43 -6.79 8.94 -23.41
CA LEU A 43 -6.83 10.34 -23.00
C LEU A 43 -8.09 10.64 -22.19
N PHE A 44 -7.90 10.97 -20.92
CA PHE A 44 -8.93 11.65 -20.15
C PHE A 44 -8.90 13.14 -20.48
N HIS A 45 -10.05 13.72 -20.86
CA HIS A 45 -10.19 15.15 -21.06
C HIS A 45 -10.72 15.80 -19.78
N VAL A 46 -9.90 16.62 -19.14
CA VAL A 46 -10.18 17.18 -17.82
C VAL A 46 -10.46 18.68 -17.92
N THR A 47 -11.50 19.12 -17.24
CA THR A 47 -11.81 20.54 -17.06
C THR A 47 -11.93 20.84 -15.56
N VAL A 48 -11.25 21.89 -15.11
CA VAL A 48 -11.32 22.40 -13.73
C VAL A 48 -11.93 23.79 -13.77
N GLU A 49 -13.06 23.96 -13.11
CA GLU A 49 -13.72 25.26 -12.95
C GLU A 49 -13.49 25.80 -11.53
N VAL A 50 -12.80 26.93 -11.42
CA VAL A 50 -12.46 27.60 -10.18
C VAL A 50 -13.20 28.93 -10.10
N PRO A 51 -14.31 29.02 -9.38
CA PRO A 51 -15.07 30.26 -9.23
C PRO A 51 -14.45 31.20 -8.20
N GLY A 52 -14.76 32.49 -8.33
CA GLY A 52 -14.41 33.52 -7.34
C GLY A 52 -12.91 33.86 -7.27
N VAL A 53 -12.18 33.70 -8.36
CA VAL A 53 -10.79 34.14 -8.47
C VAL A 53 -10.75 35.69 -8.48
N THR A 54 -9.90 36.29 -7.64
CA THR A 54 -9.84 37.76 -7.46
C THR A 54 -8.69 38.42 -8.21
N ASP A 55 -7.61 37.68 -8.49
CA ASP A 55 -6.41 38.17 -9.18
C ASP A 55 -5.75 37.07 -9.99
N GLN A 56 -5.41 35.99 -9.33
CA GLN A 56 -4.79 34.80 -9.95
C GLN A 56 -5.18 33.54 -9.22
N VAL A 57 -4.99 32.39 -9.89
CA VAL A 57 -5.07 31.07 -9.30
C VAL A 57 -3.90 30.22 -9.76
N ASP A 58 -3.30 29.50 -8.81
CA ASP A 58 -2.33 28.44 -9.07
C ASP A 58 -3.05 27.10 -8.99
N LEU A 59 -2.80 26.26 -9.97
CA LEU A 59 -3.27 24.88 -10.01
C LEU A 59 -2.07 23.95 -9.99
N GLN A 60 -2.12 22.92 -9.16
CA GLN A 60 -1.03 21.95 -9.00
C GLN A 60 -1.50 20.52 -9.31
N MET A 61 -0.60 19.71 -9.85
CA MET A 61 -0.73 18.25 -9.89
C MET A 61 0.05 17.65 -8.72
N ALA A 62 -0.47 16.59 -8.12
CA ALA A 62 0.30 15.80 -7.17
C ALA A 62 1.53 15.17 -7.83
N ALA A 63 2.61 14.99 -7.07
CA ALA A 63 3.82 14.30 -7.53
C ALA A 63 3.85 12.84 -7.08
N TRP A 64 3.08 12.50 -6.06
CA TRP A 64 2.95 11.15 -5.50
C TRP A 64 1.60 10.95 -4.82
N ASP A 65 1.25 9.70 -4.60
CA ASP A 65 0.07 9.26 -3.88
C ASP A 65 0.35 7.85 -3.32
N ALA A 66 0.00 7.56 -2.09
CA ALA A 66 0.16 6.32 -1.33
C ALA A 66 1.55 5.64 -1.41
N LEU A 67 2.11 5.40 -2.59
CA LEU A 67 3.49 4.93 -2.73
C LEU A 67 4.50 6.02 -2.36
N TYR A 68 5.52 5.67 -1.59
CA TYR A 68 6.61 6.59 -1.23
C TYR A 68 7.60 6.74 -2.40
N GLU A 69 7.09 7.21 -3.52
CA GLU A 69 7.84 7.42 -4.77
C GLU A 69 7.34 8.68 -5.50
N ILE A 70 8.26 9.57 -5.86
CA ILE A 70 7.94 10.70 -6.76
C ILE A 70 7.72 10.17 -8.16
N ARG A 71 6.50 10.27 -8.64
CA ARG A 71 6.07 9.81 -9.97
C ARG A 71 5.79 10.95 -10.94
N ASP A 72 5.72 12.19 -10.44
CA ASP A 72 5.49 13.40 -11.26
C ASP A 72 4.31 13.24 -12.24
N PHE A 73 3.10 13.02 -11.73
CA PHE A 73 1.89 12.78 -12.53
C PHE A 73 1.63 13.88 -13.58
N SER A 74 2.19 15.06 -13.37
CA SER A 74 2.20 16.15 -14.36
C SER A 74 2.88 15.80 -15.69
N SER A 75 3.68 14.74 -15.74
CA SER A 75 4.29 14.24 -16.98
C SER A 75 3.27 13.69 -17.98
N HIS A 76 2.08 13.31 -17.48
CA HIS A 76 0.96 12.83 -18.29
C HIS A 76 0.10 13.97 -18.85
N VAL A 77 0.25 15.21 -18.34
CA VAL A 77 -0.58 16.37 -18.69
C VAL A 77 -0.14 17.01 -20.00
N GLN A 78 -1.09 17.27 -20.90
CA GLN A 78 -0.84 17.88 -22.21
C GLN A 78 -1.99 18.81 -22.62
N ARG A 79 -1.76 19.68 -23.60
CA ARG A 79 -2.74 20.59 -24.22
C ARG A 79 -3.48 21.50 -23.22
N VAL A 80 -2.73 22.05 -22.26
CA VAL A 80 -3.32 22.90 -21.20
C VAL A 80 -3.75 24.24 -21.77
N THR A 81 -5.02 24.61 -21.56
CA THR A 81 -5.61 25.89 -21.95
C THR A 81 -6.36 26.50 -20.77
N ALA A 82 -6.56 27.81 -20.80
CA ALA A 82 -7.34 28.50 -19.79
C ALA A 82 -8.29 29.52 -20.39
N SER A 83 -9.44 29.70 -19.77
CA SER A 83 -10.38 30.75 -20.08
C SER A 83 -10.94 31.38 -18.80
N ALA A 84 -11.36 32.66 -18.89
CA ALA A 84 -12.03 33.36 -17.82
C ALA A 84 -13.13 34.23 -18.39
N ASN A 85 -14.32 34.18 -17.77
CA ASN A 85 -15.50 34.94 -18.22
C ASN A 85 -15.79 34.74 -19.74
N GLY A 86 -15.61 33.51 -20.25
CA GLY A 86 -15.87 33.15 -21.64
C GLY A 86 -14.82 33.64 -22.65
N ARG A 87 -13.63 34.02 -22.21
CA ARG A 87 -12.52 34.45 -23.08
C ARG A 87 -11.28 33.69 -22.74
N ASP A 88 -10.51 33.32 -23.73
CA ASP A 88 -9.20 32.68 -23.55
C ASP A 88 -8.25 33.64 -22.83
N VAL A 89 -7.50 33.09 -21.87
CA VAL A 89 -6.49 33.81 -21.10
C VAL A 89 -5.18 33.01 -21.08
N PRO A 90 -4.02 33.70 -20.99
CA PRO A 90 -2.74 33.02 -20.88
C PRO A 90 -2.66 32.17 -19.61
N ILE A 91 -2.06 30.98 -19.75
CA ILE A 91 -1.66 30.11 -18.65
C ILE A 91 -0.15 29.92 -18.67
N GLU A 92 0.48 30.07 -17.51
CA GLU A 92 1.92 30.02 -17.32
C GLU A 92 2.27 28.75 -16.51
N LYS A 93 3.16 27.90 -17.02
CA LYS A 93 3.73 26.79 -16.25
C LYS A 93 4.91 27.31 -15.42
N LEU A 94 4.76 27.35 -14.09
CA LEU A 94 5.78 27.91 -13.18
C LEU A 94 6.91 26.92 -12.88
N ASP A 95 6.54 25.65 -12.71
CA ASP A 95 7.44 24.54 -12.44
C ASP A 95 6.85 23.23 -12.99
N LYS A 96 7.43 22.09 -12.66
CA LYS A 96 6.96 20.79 -13.17
C LYS A 96 5.53 20.45 -12.74
N LEU A 97 5.03 21.01 -11.61
CA LEU A 97 3.75 20.66 -11.02
C LEU A 97 2.71 21.78 -11.10
N THR A 98 3.12 23.05 -11.32
CA THR A 98 2.28 24.23 -11.08
C THR A 98 2.00 25.03 -12.35
N TRP A 99 0.72 25.34 -12.57
CA TRP A 99 0.24 26.26 -13.61
C TRP A 99 -0.46 27.45 -12.97
N ARG A 100 -0.17 28.65 -13.47
CA ARG A 100 -0.75 29.92 -13.02
C ARG A 100 -1.63 30.56 -14.09
N VAL A 101 -2.82 30.99 -13.68
CA VAL A 101 -3.72 31.79 -14.49
C VAL A 101 -3.96 33.13 -13.79
N ARG A 102 -3.63 34.27 -14.45
CA ARG A 102 -3.93 35.61 -13.96
C ARG A 102 -5.24 36.08 -14.57
N ALA A 103 -6.30 36.02 -13.79
CA ALA A 103 -7.65 36.43 -14.18
C ALA A 103 -8.54 36.63 -12.96
N THR A 104 -9.69 37.25 -13.17
CA THR A 104 -10.72 37.45 -12.14
C THR A 104 -12.03 36.76 -12.55
N GLY A 105 -12.85 36.37 -11.58
CA GLY A 105 -14.14 35.72 -11.81
C GLY A 105 -14.02 34.19 -11.79
N THR A 106 -14.70 33.51 -12.69
CA THR A 106 -14.61 32.09 -12.84
C THR A 106 -13.51 31.74 -13.86
N VAL A 107 -12.48 31.01 -13.42
CA VAL A 107 -11.41 30.52 -14.25
C VAL A 107 -11.70 29.04 -14.59
N ILE A 108 -11.57 28.71 -15.88
CA ILE A 108 -11.72 27.35 -16.40
C ILE A 108 -10.38 26.94 -17.01
N VAL A 109 -9.83 25.82 -16.56
CA VAL A 109 -8.62 25.22 -17.13
C VAL A 109 -8.98 23.87 -17.69
N SER A 110 -8.66 23.65 -18.98
CA SER A 110 -8.88 22.38 -19.67
C SER A 110 -7.55 21.79 -20.14
N TYR A 111 -7.40 20.49 -20.01
CA TYR A 111 -6.22 19.74 -20.42
C TYR A 111 -6.57 18.27 -20.66
N ASP A 112 -5.63 17.56 -21.25
CA ASP A 112 -5.71 16.10 -21.37
C ASP A 112 -4.66 15.43 -20.52
N THR A 113 -4.94 14.23 -20.07
CA THR A 113 -3.98 13.39 -19.37
C THR A 113 -4.02 11.97 -19.93
N PHE A 114 -2.81 11.47 -20.31
CA PHE A 114 -2.65 10.16 -20.96
C PHE A 114 -2.37 9.06 -19.95
N TRP A 115 -3.17 8.00 -19.95
CA TRP A 115 -3.02 6.88 -19.03
C TRP A 115 -3.41 5.55 -19.69
N ASP A 116 -2.47 4.61 -19.70
CA ASP A 116 -2.70 3.22 -20.07
C ASP A 116 -1.80 2.28 -19.25
N ASP A 117 -1.67 2.56 -17.95
CA ASP A 117 -0.89 1.76 -17.03
C ASP A 117 -1.81 0.96 -16.11
N PRO A 118 -1.88 -0.39 -16.25
CA PRO A 118 -2.66 -1.22 -15.35
C PRO A 118 -2.01 -1.31 -13.97
N GLY A 119 -2.81 -1.24 -12.91
CA GLY A 119 -2.36 -1.43 -11.54
C GLY A 119 -3.02 -0.47 -10.56
N PRO A 120 -2.93 -0.75 -9.25
CA PRO A 120 -3.57 0.07 -8.22
C PRO A 120 -2.91 1.44 -8.06
N PHE A 121 -1.64 1.57 -8.44
CA PHE A 121 -0.82 2.78 -8.30
C PHE A 121 -0.74 3.62 -9.58
N SER A 122 -1.69 3.49 -10.46
CA SER A 122 -1.75 4.18 -11.74
C SER A 122 -3.18 4.52 -12.10
N SER A 123 -3.40 5.03 -13.30
CA SER A 123 -4.71 5.15 -13.93
C SER A 123 -4.66 4.49 -15.30
N GLN A 124 -5.80 4.07 -15.79
CA GLN A 124 -5.91 3.44 -17.10
C GLN A 124 -7.19 3.87 -17.81
N LEU A 125 -7.11 4.10 -19.12
CA LEU A 125 -8.24 4.26 -20.00
C LEU A 125 -7.98 3.52 -21.31
N ASN A 126 -8.84 2.60 -21.66
CA ASN A 126 -8.83 1.93 -22.95
C ASN A 126 -10.26 1.57 -23.38
N SER A 127 -10.42 0.85 -24.49
CA SER A 127 -11.74 0.49 -25.02
C SER A 127 -12.55 -0.50 -24.15
N GLU A 128 -11.95 -1.08 -23.12
CA GLU A 128 -12.61 -2.10 -22.28
C GLU A 128 -12.79 -1.62 -20.83
N HIS A 129 -11.98 -0.64 -20.39
CA HIS A 129 -11.84 -0.32 -18.99
C HIS A 129 -11.33 1.10 -18.78
N ALA A 130 -11.84 1.77 -17.75
CA ALA A 130 -11.25 2.96 -17.18
C ALA A 130 -11.13 2.80 -15.66
N PHE A 131 -9.93 3.04 -15.14
CA PHE A 131 -9.65 3.15 -13.72
C PHE A 131 -8.98 4.49 -13.44
N MET A 132 -9.53 5.23 -12.50
CA MET A 132 -9.07 6.58 -12.17
C MET A 132 -8.63 6.68 -10.72
N ASN A 133 -7.40 7.09 -10.50
CA ASN A 133 -6.96 7.68 -9.24
C ASN A 133 -7.03 9.20 -9.38
N PRO A 134 -7.99 9.91 -8.77
CA PRO A 134 -8.17 11.35 -9.02
C PRO A 134 -6.94 12.19 -8.67
N ALA A 135 -6.11 11.78 -7.69
CA ALA A 135 -4.83 12.42 -7.38
C ALA A 135 -3.89 12.53 -8.60
N MET A 136 -4.01 11.58 -9.55
CA MET A 136 -3.15 11.49 -10.73
C MET A 136 -3.71 12.24 -11.94
N LEU A 137 -5.01 12.60 -11.89
CA LEU A 137 -5.70 13.18 -13.03
C LEU A 137 -6.06 14.66 -12.84
N VAL A 138 -6.44 15.08 -11.61
CA VAL A 138 -7.06 16.38 -11.43
C VAL A 138 -6.11 17.40 -10.77
N LEU A 139 -5.96 18.55 -11.42
CA LEU A 139 -5.26 19.70 -10.86
C LEU A 139 -6.07 20.30 -9.70
N TYR A 140 -5.42 20.68 -8.62
CA TYR A 140 -6.07 21.31 -7.48
C TYR A 140 -5.52 22.71 -7.22
N ALA A 141 -6.33 23.57 -6.59
CA ALA A 141 -5.89 24.87 -6.13
C ALA A 141 -5.35 24.76 -4.69
N PRO A 142 -4.03 24.95 -4.44
CA PRO A 142 -3.42 24.69 -3.11
C PRO A 142 -4.10 25.47 -1.98
N ASN A 143 -4.41 26.73 -2.21
CA ASN A 143 -5.05 27.61 -1.22
C ASN A 143 -6.54 27.31 -0.99
N ARG A 144 -7.12 26.40 -1.77
CA ARG A 144 -8.53 25.99 -1.72
C ARG A 144 -8.72 24.48 -1.58
N ARG A 145 -7.64 23.77 -1.25
CA ARG A 145 -7.58 22.30 -1.14
C ARG A 145 -8.62 21.74 -0.16
N ALA A 146 -8.91 22.47 0.93
CA ALA A 146 -9.88 22.08 1.94
C ALA A 146 -11.34 22.45 1.60
N GLU A 147 -11.61 23.08 0.45
CA GLU A 147 -12.97 23.45 0.07
C GLU A 147 -13.71 22.27 -0.57
N PRO A 148 -15.05 22.20 -0.41
CA PRO A 148 -15.85 21.21 -1.10
C PRO A 148 -15.67 21.28 -2.63
N CYS A 149 -15.68 20.11 -3.26
CA CYS A 149 -15.57 20.00 -4.70
C CYS A 149 -16.48 18.89 -5.25
N SER A 150 -16.71 18.92 -6.56
CA SER A 150 -17.44 17.88 -7.27
C SER A 150 -16.69 17.47 -8.52
N LEU A 151 -16.84 16.19 -8.88
CA LEU A 151 -16.33 15.62 -10.12
C LEU A 151 -17.48 15.01 -10.90
N THR A 152 -17.63 15.41 -12.16
CA THR A 152 -18.62 14.92 -13.09
C THR A 152 -17.94 14.10 -14.18
N LEU A 153 -18.34 12.83 -14.35
CA LEU A 153 -17.91 12.00 -15.47
C LEU A 153 -18.88 12.18 -16.66
N THR A 154 -18.35 12.45 -17.82
CA THR A 154 -19.13 12.61 -19.05
C THR A 154 -18.65 11.62 -20.12
N GLU A 155 -19.50 11.38 -21.12
CA GLU A 155 -19.21 10.52 -22.26
C GLU A 155 -18.73 9.11 -21.86
N VAL A 156 -19.24 8.63 -20.72
CA VAL A 156 -19.05 7.26 -20.25
C VAL A 156 -19.76 6.33 -21.24
N PRO A 157 -19.11 5.28 -21.78
CA PRO A 157 -19.76 4.30 -22.65
C PRO A 157 -21.04 3.73 -22.01
N LEU A 158 -22.10 3.58 -22.81
CA LEU A 158 -23.45 3.27 -22.30
C LEU A 158 -23.54 1.96 -21.52
N GLU A 159 -22.68 1.00 -21.85
CA GLU A 159 -22.64 -0.29 -21.20
C GLU A 159 -21.79 -0.28 -19.89
N TRP A 160 -20.99 0.75 -19.66
CA TRP A 160 -20.10 0.81 -18.51
C TRP A 160 -20.84 1.32 -17.27
N ARG A 161 -20.40 0.82 -16.15
CA ARG A 161 -20.88 1.17 -14.81
C ARG A 161 -19.80 1.98 -14.09
N VAL A 162 -20.19 2.73 -13.08
CA VAL A 162 -19.25 3.52 -12.26
C VAL A 162 -19.36 3.07 -10.82
N ALA A 163 -18.23 2.79 -10.18
CA ALA A 163 -18.14 2.46 -8.77
C ALA A 163 -17.01 3.25 -8.10
N THR A 164 -17.27 3.77 -6.91
CA THR A 164 -16.30 4.47 -6.05
C THR A 164 -16.79 4.47 -4.60
N SER A 165 -15.88 4.59 -3.64
CA SER A 165 -16.22 4.76 -2.21
C SER A 165 -16.92 6.10 -1.91
N ALA A 166 -16.84 7.07 -2.80
CA ALA A 166 -17.53 8.37 -2.65
C ALA A 166 -19.05 8.29 -2.88
N PHE A 167 -19.57 7.20 -3.42
CA PHE A 167 -21.00 6.97 -3.57
C PHE A 167 -21.53 6.10 -2.41
N HIS A 168 -22.51 6.60 -1.69
CA HIS A 168 -23.24 5.82 -0.68
C HIS A 168 -24.24 4.82 -1.28
N GLN A 169 -24.52 4.90 -2.58
CA GLN A 169 -25.39 3.97 -3.31
C GLN A 169 -24.94 3.88 -4.78
N ALA A 170 -24.72 2.65 -5.26
CA ALA A 170 -24.56 2.41 -6.67
C ALA A 170 -25.86 2.86 -7.39
N ARG A 171 -25.74 3.73 -8.39
CA ARG A 171 -26.89 4.07 -9.23
C ARG A 171 -27.27 2.86 -10.10
N PRO A 172 -28.57 2.55 -10.28
CA PRO A 172 -28.97 1.41 -11.10
C PRO A 172 -28.50 1.51 -12.55
N LEU A 173 -28.18 0.37 -13.12
CA LEU A 173 -27.99 0.22 -14.58
C LEU A 173 -29.17 0.86 -15.33
N GLY A 174 -28.89 1.77 -16.27
CA GLY A 174 -29.88 2.29 -17.20
C GLY A 174 -30.44 3.68 -16.91
N SER A 175 -29.90 4.44 -15.96
CA SER A 175 -30.21 5.87 -15.88
C SER A 175 -29.54 6.59 -17.08
N ARG A 176 -30.28 6.72 -18.17
CA ARG A 176 -29.87 7.30 -19.46
C ARG A 176 -29.58 8.80 -19.43
N GLU A 177 -29.76 9.47 -18.31
CA GLU A 177 -29.58 10.91 -18.20
C GLU A 177 -28.47 11.22 -17.22
N GLY A 178 -27.40 11.70 -17.77
CA GLY A 178 -26.51 12.58 -17.03
C GLY A 178 -25.20 11.96 -16.63
N ALA A 179 -24.33 12.85 -16.55
CA ALA A 179 -23.05 12.81 -15.91
C ALA A 179 -23.13 12.12 -14.55
N TRP A 180 -22.14 11.33 -14.25
CA TRP A 180 -21.97 10.74 -12.92
C TRP A 180 -21.32 11.77 -12.01
N ASP A 181 -22.01 12.19 -10.96
CA ASP A 181 -21.52 13.22 -10.05
C ASP A 181 -21.00 12.62 -8.74
N VAL A 182 -19.72 12.88 -8.47
CA VAL A 182 -19.05 12.59 -7.20
C VAL A 182 -18.93 13.90 -6.42
N LYS A 183 -19.40 13.95 -5.17
CA LYS A 183 -19.21 15.10 -4.28
C LYS A 183 -18.23 14.74 -3.18
N ALA A 184 -17.27 15.61 -2.95
CA ALA A 184 -16.26 15.44 -1.91
C ALA A 184 -16.19 16.67 -1.01
N ALA A 185 -15.90 16.44 0.27
CA ALA A 185 -15.76 17.51 1.26
C ALA A 185 -14.50 18.37 1.02
N SER A 186 -13.53 17.85 0.28
CA SER A 186 -12.28 18.53 -0.06
C SER A 186 -11.62 17.84 -1.25
N TYR A 187 -10.57 18.47 -1.81
CA TYR A 187 -9.71 17.79 -2.78
C TYR A 187 -9.09 16.50 -2.20
N ASP A 188 -8.67 16.53 -0.93
CA ASP A 188 -8.07 15.35 -0.29
C ASP A 188 -9.04 14.17 -0.23
N ALA A 189 -10.30 14.43 0.05
CA ALA A 189 -11.34 13.40 0.04
C ALA A 189 -11.66 12.91 -1.37
N LEU A 190 -11.54 13.76 -2.39
CA LEU A 190 -11.71 13.36 -3.79
C LEU A 190 -10.53 12.54 -4.28
N SER A 191 -9.30 12.98 -3.99
CA SER A 191 -8.08 12.31 -4.43
C SER A 191 -7.91 10.92 -3.82
N ASP A 192 -8.48 10.69 -2.64
CA ASP A 192 -8.46 9.41 -1.92
C ASP A 192 -9.67 8.48 -2.26
N ALA A 193 -10.36 8.74 -3.36
CA ALA A 193 -11.52 7.96 -3.79
C ALA A 193 -11.32 7.43 -5.22
N PRO A 194 -10.69 6.26 -5.40
CA PRO A 194 -10.52 5.66 -6.71
C PRO A 194 -11.87 5.34 -7.37
N ILE A 195 -11.90 5.40 -8.69
CA ILE A 195 -13.12 5.24 -9.48
C ILE A 195 -12.89 4.15 -10.52
N GLU A 196 -13.71 3.11 -10.47
CA GLU A 196 -13.79 2.06 -11.47
C GLU A 196 -14.92 2.36 -12.45
N ILE A 197 -14.65 2.25 -13.75
CA ILE A 197 -15.60 2.54 -14.83
C ILE A 197 -15.45 1.48 -15.91
N SER A 198 -16.26 0.43 -15.88
CA SER A 198 -16.16 -0.69 -16.82
C SER A 198 -17.38 -1.60 -16.77
N HIS A 199 -17.27 -2.73 -17.46
CA HIS A 199 -18.05 -3.93 -17.16
C HIS A 199 -17.43 -4.64 -15.96
N PHE A 200 -17.94 -4.41 -14.78
CA PHE A 200 -17.50 -5.13 -13.57
C PHE A 200 -18.64 -5.93 -12.97
N GLU A 201 -18.30 -6.96 -12.20
CA GLU A 201 -19.25 -7.60 -11.29
C GLU A 201 -19.22 -6.95 -9.91
N GLU A 202 -20.37 -6.89 -9.25
CA GLU A 202 -20.46 -6.33 -7.91
C GLU A 202 -21.34 -7.18 -7.00
N PHE A 203 -21.02 -7.13 -5.71
CA PHE A 203 -21.88 -7.63 -4.63
C PHE A 203 -21.58 -6.90 -3.31
N THR A 204 -22.43 -7.11 -2.31
CA THR A 204 -22.24 -6.52 -0.97
C THR A 204 -22.25 -7.59 0.09
N LEU A 205 -21.58 -7.29 1.23
CA LEU A 205 -21.65 -8.07 2.47
C LEU A 205 -22.41 -7.22 3.51
N PRO A 206 -23.77 -7.27 3.50
CA PRO A 206 -24.57 -6.31 4.25
C PRO A 206 -24.65 -6.61 5.75
N ASP A 207 -24.25 -7.79 6.18
CA ASP A 207 -24.23 -8.28 7.57
C ASP A 207 -22.99 -7.85 8.36
N LEU A 208 -22.06 -7.14 7.71
CA LEU A 208 -20.90 -6.53 8.35
C LEU A 208 -21.14 -5.04 8.60
N SER A 209 -20.43 -4.49 9.59
CA SER A 209 -20.38 -3.05 9.86
C SER A 209 -18.90 -2.64 9.99
N PRO A 210 -18.34 -2.00 8.98
CA PRO A 210 -18.97 -1.33 7.83
C PRO A 210 -19.64 -2.31 6.85
N ARG A 211 -20.58 -1.82 6.08
CA ARG A 211 -21.11 -2.54 4.92
C ARG A 211 -20.01 -2.63 3.86
N ILE A 212 -19.69 -3.83 3.43
CA ILE A 212 -18.63 -4.07 2.46
C ILE A 212 -19.23 -4.14 1.05
N HIS A 213 -18.76 -3.27 0.17
CA HIS A 213 -19.01 -3.30 -1.25
C HIS A 213 -17.83 -3.94 -1.97
N VAL A 214 -18.08 -4.78 -2.93
CA VAL A 214 -17.06 -5.47 -3.72
C VAL A 214 -17.34 -5.25 -5.19
N VAL A 215 -16.34 -4.73 -5.89
CA VAL A 215 -16.34 -4.47 -7.33
C VAL A 215 -15.19 -5.26 -7.93
N ILE A 216 -15.44 -6.04 -8.98
CA ILE A 216 -14.43 -6.90 -9.59
C ILE A 216 -14.45 -6.72 -11.10
N HIS A 217 -13.32 -6.26 -11.64
CA HIS A 217 -13.02 -6.26 -13.06
C HIS A 217 -12.00 -7.36 -13.36
N GLY A 218 -12.28 -8.18 -14.38
CA GLY A 218 -11.41 -9.27 -14.82
C GLY A 218 -11.95 -10.67 -14.53
N ASP A 219 -11.12 -11.67 -14.85
CA ASP A 219 -11.46 -13.08 -14.87
C ASP A 219 -10.67 -13.90 -13.83
N ASP A 220 -10.80 -15.23 -13.83
CA ASP A 220 -10.07 -16.17 -12.95
C ASP A 220 -10.38 -15.99 -11.46
N TRP A 221 -11.67 -15.80 -11.13
CA TRP A 221 -12.14 -15.75 -9.76
C TRP A 221 -13.50 -16.43 -9.59
N LYS A 222 -13.88 -16.72 -8.34
CA LYS A 222 -15.17 -17.31 -8.00
C LYS A 222 -15.83 -16.51 -6.87
N LYS A 223 -17.04 -16.03 -7.11
CA LYS A 223 -17.79 -15.21 -6.15
C LYS A 223 -17.82 -15.82 -4.76
N ARG A 224 -18.13 -17.11 -4.64
CA ARG A 224 -18.22 -17.80 -3.35
C ARG A 224 -16.90 -17.78 -2.56
N ASP A 225 -15.78 -17.91 -3.26
CA ASP A 225 -14.45 -17.99 -2.63
C ASP A 225 -14.05 -16.60 -2.12
N VAL A 226 -14.22 -15.56 -2.96
CA VAL A 226 -13.97 -14.16 -2.59
C VAL A 226 -14.88 -13.72 -1.45
N GLU A 227 -16.20 -13.95 -1.55
CA GLU A 227 -17.17 -13.61 -0.53
C GLU A 227 -16.85 -14.29 0.81
N THR A 228 -16.50 -15.57 0.79
CA THR A 228 -16.15 -16.32 2.00
C THR A 228 -14.87 -15.78 2.65
N ALA A 229 -13.84 -15.48 1.88
CA ALA A 229 -12.58 -14.95 2.38
C ALA A 229 -12.76 -13.55 2.98
N LEU A 230 -13.37 -12.62 2.22
CA LEU A 230 -13.60 -11.25 2.68
C LEU A 230 -14.48 -11.20 3.94
N ARG A 231 -15.53 -12.00 4.00
CA ARG A 231 -16.40 -12.09 5.17
C ARG A 231 -15.63 -12.49 6.43
N LYS A 232 -14.75 -13.48 6.33
CA LYS A 232 -13.91 -13.94 7.44
C LYS A 232 -12.88 -12.87 7.85
N ILE A 233 -12.16 -12.31 6.89
CA ILE A 233 -11.11 -11.30 7.11
C ILE A 233 -11.71 -10.05 7.74
N CYS A 234 -12.71 -9.45 7.10
CA CYS A 234 -13.31 -8.20 7.55
C CYS A 234 -13.97 -8.37 8.93
N ALA A 235 -14.73 -9.46 9.17
CA ALA A 235 -15.33 -9.71 10.48
C ALA A 235 -14.29 -9.84 11.59
N TYR A 236 -13.16 -10.49 11.31
CA TYR A 236 -12.06 -10.64 12.25
C TYR A 236 -11.41 -9.29 12.57
N GLU A 237 -11.00 -8.52 11.57
CA GLU A 237 -10.27 -7.27 11.77
C GLU A 237 -11.16 -6.18 12.38
N ILE A 238 -12.44 -6.08 11.99
CA ILE A 238 -13.42 -5.19 12.63
C ILE A 238 -13.56 -5.51 14.12
N LYS A 239 -13.66 -6.81 14.47
CA LYS A 239 -13.73 -7.25 15.87
C LYS A 239 -12.43 -6.96 16.62
N LEU A 240 -11.28 -7.19 15.98
CA LEU A 240 -9.96 -6.95 16.55
C LEU A 240 -9.79 -5.49 16.97
N MET A 241 -10.27 -4.56 16.16
CA MET A 241 -10.08 -3.10 16.34
C MET A 241 -11.28 -2.40 17.01
N ASP A 242 -12.20 -3.16 17.62
CA ASP A 242 -13.40 -2.65 18.30
C ASP A 242 -14.29 -1.78 17.40
N GLY A 243 -14.47 -2.19 16.15
CA GLY A 243 -15.30 -1.53 15.15
C GLY A 243 -14.49 -0.81 14.06
N ALA A 244 -15.18 -0.41 13.01
CA ALA A 244 -14.60 0.33 11.90
C ALA A 244 -14.94 1.83 11.97
N PRO A 245 -14.09 2.72 11.44
CA PRO A 245 -14.28 4.17 11.50
C PRO A 245 -15.30 4.72 10.49
N TYR A 246 -15.75 3.91 9.52
CA TYR A 246 -16.68 4.30 8.47
C TYR A 246 -17.85 3.33 8.36
N PRO A 247 -19.02 3.77 7.90
CA PRO A 247 -20.21 2.91 7.75
C PRO A 247 -20.15 2.01 6.51
N ASP A 248 -19.37 2.38 5.51
CA ASP A 248 -19.22 1.68 4.25
C ASP A 248 -17.72 1.55 3.89
N TYR A 249 -17.35 0.44 3.23
CA TYR A 249 -16.02 0.21 2.68
C TYR A 249 -16.13 -0.45 1.30
N THR A 250 -15.27 -0.06 0.36
CA THR A 250 -15.31 -0.57 -1.01
C THR A 250 -14.00 -1.24 -1.39
N PHE A 251 -14.07 -2.50 -1.79
CA PHE A 251 -12.98 -3.17 -2.49
C PHE A 251 -13.17 -3.02 -4.00
N ILE A 252 -12.14 -2.55 -4.70
CA ILE A 252 -12.05 -2.55 -6.15
C ILE A 252 -10.95 -3.53 -6.55
N PHE A 253 -11.34 -4.63 -7.18
CA PHE A 253 -10.41 -5.67 -7.61
C PHE A 253 -10.22 -5.66 -9.13
N HIS A 254 -8.96 -5.68 -9.54
CA HIS A 254 -8.56 -5.99 -10.90
C HIS A 254 -7.85 -7.34 -10.92
N ILE A 255 -8.40 -8.30 -11.64
CA ILE A 255 -7.86 -9.66 -11.72
C ILE A 255 -7.44 -9.93 -13.16
N GLY A 256 -6.14 -10.04 -13.39
CA GLY A 256 -5.58 -10.26 -14.72
C GLY A 256 -4.07 -10.29 -14.73
N LYS A 257 -3.49 -10.57 -15.87
CA LYS A 257 -2.04 -10.57 -16.03
C LYS A 257 -1.53 -9.14 -16.13
N ALA A 258 -0.92 -8.62 -15.08
CA ALA A 258 -0.17 -7.38 -15.16
C ALA A 258 0.97 -7.51 -16.18
N ALA A 259 1.33 -6.42 -16.84
CA ALA A 259 2.41 -6.41 -17.83
C ALA A 259 3.76 -6.89 -17.25
N ASN A 260 3.97 -6.72 -15.94
CA ASN A 260 5.17 -7.13 -15.19
C ASN A 260 4.96 -8.36 -14.28
N GLY A 261 3.75 -8.92 -14.24
CA GLY A 261 3.41 -10.07 -13.38
C GLY A 261 3.36 -9.77 -11.87
N SER A 262 3.48 -8.52 -11.46
CA SER A 262 3.37 -8.10 -10.05
C SER A 262 1.91 -7.78 -9.70
N GLY A 263 1.54 -8.04 -8.44
CA GLY A 263 0.27 -7.64 -7.85
C GLY A 263 0.52 -6.72 -6.66
N GLY A 264 -0.54 -6.06 -6.18
CA GLY A 264 -0.47 -5.20 -4.99
C GLY A 264 -1.81 -4.54 -4.72
N GLY A 265 -1.86 -3.76 -3.68
CA GLY A 265 -3.00 -2.93 -3.32
C GLY A 265 -2.57 -1.51 -3.02
N MET A 266 -3.55 -0.62 -3.01
CA MET A 266 -3.42 0.77 -2.61
C MET A 266 -4.55 1.10 -1.66
N GLU A 267 -4.18 1.45 -0.45
CA GLU A 267 -5.10 1.75 0.62
C GLU A 267 -5.67 3.17 0.50
N HIS A 268 -6.95 3.32 0.78
CA HIS A 268 -7.67 4.58 0.87
C HIS A 268 -8.44 4.66 2.19
N ALA A 269 -8.99 5.83 2.53
CA ALA A 269 -9.66 6.04 3.82
C ALA A 269 -10.80 5.04 4.08
N ASN A 270 -11.59 4.72 3.07
CA ASN A 270 -12.71 3.78 3.16
C ASN A 270 -12.85 2.89 1.91
N SER A 271 -11.75 2.67 1.21
CA SER A 271 -11.68 1.76 0.07
C SER A 271 -10.27 1.25 -0.15
N THR A 272 -10.13 0.31 -1.05
CA THR A 272 -8.84 -0.12 -1.60
C THR A 272 -9.00 -0.51 -3.07
N ALA A 273 -7.97 -0.24 -3.86
CA ALA A 273 -7.80 -0.79 -5.19
C ALA A 273 -6.74 -1.89 -5.15
N ILE A 274 -7.08 -3.08 -5.62
CA ILE A 274 -6.19 -4.25 -5.60
C ILE A 274 -6.07 -4.82 -7.00
N TYR A 275 -4.84 -4.99 -7.46
CA TYR A 275 -4.53 -5.67 -8.71
C TYR A 275 -3.77 -6.97 -8.42
N VAL A 276 -4.29 -8.12 -8.90
CA VAL A 276 -3.65 -9.43 -8.74
C VAL A 276 -3.72 -10.25 -10.02
N PRO A 277 -2.70 -11.08 -10.31
CA PRO A 277 -2.70 -11.92 -11.51
C PRO A 277 -3.69 -13.11 -11.43
N SER A 278 -4.20 -13.43 -10.24
CA SER A 278 -5.18 -14.51 -10.01
C SER A 278 -5.97 -14.27 -8.73
N GLY A 279 -7.25 -14.65 -8.72
CA GLY A 279 -8.12 -14.58 -7.55
C GLY A 279 -7.63 -15.38 -6.33
N ALA A 280 -6.70 -16.32 -6.50
CA ALA A 280 -6.10 -17.06 -5.40
C ALA A 280 -5.26 -16.17 -4.45
N LEU A 281 -4.76 -15.04 -4.92
CA LEU A 281 -3.95 -14.11 -4.14
C LEU A 281 -4.79 -13.07 -3.37
N LEU A 282 -6.08 -12.93 -3.71
CA LEU A 282 -6.95 -11.94 -3.10
C LEU A 282 -6.99 -11.98 -1.57
N PRO A 283 -7.09 -13.14 -0.89
CA PRO A 283 -7.21 -13.14 0.56
C PRO A 283 -6.04 -12.46 1.28
N ASN A 284 -4.80 -12.71 0.83
CA ASN A 284 -3.62 -12.16 1.47
C ASN A 284 -3.55 -10.63 1.31
N VAL A 285 -3.68 -10.15 0.07
CA VAL A 285 -3.63 -8.71 -0.21
C VAL A 285 -4.83 -8.02 0.44
N SER A 286 -6.04 -8.61 0.40
CA SER A 286 -7.23 -8.02 1.03
C SER A 286 -7.09 -7.86 2.54
N ALA A 287 -6.46 -8.82 3.23
CA ALA A 287 -6.22 -8.71 4.68
C ALA A 287 -5.23 -7.60 5.01
N HIS A 288 -4.24 -7.37 4.17
CA HIS A 288 -3.31 -6.26 4.32
C HIS A 288 -4.00 -4.91 4.09
N GLU A 289 -4.65 -4.76 2.94
CA GLU A 289 -5.27 -3.49 2.54
C GLU A 289 -6.45 -3.10 3.43
N PHE A 290 -7.25 -4.05 3.89
CA PHE A 290 -8.35 -3.75 4.80
C PHE A 290 -7.86 -3.32 6.18
N PHE A 291 -6.72 -3.85 6.66
CA PHE A 291 -6.14 -3.45 7.93
C PHE A 291 -5.64 -2.00 7.92
N HIS A 292 -5.27 -1.47 6.76
CA HIS A 292 -4.93 -0.05 6.60
C HIS A 292 -6.07 0.91 6.95
N LEU A 293 -7.31 0.44 7.00
CA LEU A 293 -8.44 1.22 7.52
C LEU A 293 -8.14 1.82 8.91
N TRP A 294 -7.29 1.14 9.69
CA TRP A 294 -6.78 1.60 10.99
C TRP A 294 -5.32 2.01 10.92
N ASN A 295 -4.43 1.12 10.54
CA ASN A 295 -2.98 1.33 10.44
C ASN A 295 -2.59 1.43 8.94
N VAL A 296 -2.50 2.56 8.37
CA VAL A 296 -1.94 3.88 8.58
C VAL A 296 -2.97 5.01 8.38
N LYS A 297 -4.20 4.71 7.94
CA LYS A 297 -5.16 5.78 7.61
C LYS A 297 -5.67 6.52 8.88
N ARG A 298 -5.64 5.89 10.04
CA ARG A 298 -6.08 6.46 11.32
C ARG A 298 -4.98 6.47 12.40
N ILE A 299 -4.32 5.36 12.62
CA ILE A 299 -3.11 5.27 13.45
C ILE A 299 -1.95 5.74 12.56
N ARG A 300 -1.64 7.04 12.60
CA ARG A 300 -0.80 7.71 11.62
C ARG A 300 0.38 8.43 12.27
N PRO A 301 1.61 8.33 11.73
CA PRO A 301 2.75 9.04 12.27
C PRO A 301 2.66 10.55 12.00
N ALA A 302 3.04 11.36 12.99
CA ALA A 302 3.06 12.82 12.90
C ALA A 302 4.02 13.32 11.81
N SER A 303 5.01 12.54 11.45
CA SER A 303 5.96 12.84 10.37
C SER A 303 5.33 12.84 8.96
N LEU A 304 4.14 12.24 8.79
CA LEU A 304 3.36 12.27 7.55
C LEU A 304 2.23 13.31 7.55
N GLU A 305 2.24 14.25 8.51
CA GLU A 305 1.21 15.28 8.63
C GLU A 305 1.80 16.69 8.77
N PRO A 306 1.18 17.73 8.17
CA PRO A 306 0.10 17.61 7.17
C PRO A 306 0.62 17.03 5.84
N LEU A 307 -0.24 16.24 5.15
CA LEU A 307 0.11 15.63 3.88
C LEU A 307 0.45 16.68 2.80
N ASP A 308 1.65 16.59 2.24
CA ASP A 308 2.10 17.38 1.09
C ASP A 308 2.34 16.45 -0.13
N PRO A 309 1.44 16.43 -1.11
CA PRO A 309 1.56 15.53 -2.26
C PRO A 309 2.55 16.04 -3.31
N THR A 310 3.26 17.14 -3.06
CA THR A 310 4.18 17.76 -4.05
C THR A 310 5.65 17.41 -3.82
N ARG A 311 5.98 16.81 -2.67
CA ARG A 311 7.35 16.47 -2.27
C ARG A 311 7.37 15.26 -1.35
N GLU A 312 8.56 14.71 -1.13
CA GLU A 312 8.79 13.61 -0.22
C GLU A 312 8.40 13.95 1.22
N MET A 313 7.79 12.98 1.91
CA MET A 313 7.48 13.06 3.33
C MET A 313 8.12 11.88 4.07
N TYR A 314 9.06 12.21 4.94
CA TYR A 314 9.92 11.22 5.58
C TYR A 314 9.35 10.76 6.92
N THR A 315 9.29 9.45 7.12
CA THR A 315 8.91 8.80 8.37
C THR A 315 9.84 7.64 8.69
N ARG A 316 10.02 7.36 9.98
CA ARG A 316 10.76 6.18 10.47
C ARG A 316 9.84 5.01 10.81
N SER A 317 8.56 5.10 10.45
CA SER A 317 7.52 4.19 10.94
C SER A 317 6.91 3.27 9.89
N LEU A 318 7.44 3.20 8.65
CA LEU A 318 6.87 2.30 7.65
C LEU A 318 7.01 0.83 8.05
N TRP A 319 8.02 0.47 8.85
CA TRP A 319 8.13 -0.85 9.43
C TRP A 319 6.90 -1.25 10.27
N PHE A 320 6.27 -0.25 10.92
CA PHE A 320 5.05 -0.43 11.69
C PHE A 320 3.80 -0.27 10.81
N ALA A 321 3.75 0.80 10.01
CA ALA A 321 2.62 1.09 9.14
C ALA A 321 2.37 -0.03 8.11
N GLU A 322 3.43 -0.62 7.57
CA GLU A 322 3.37 -1.63 6.52
C GLU A 322 3.75 -3.03 7.05
N GLY A 323 4.90 -3.11 7.73
CA GLY A 323 5.42 -4.40 8.17
C GLY A 323 4.56 -5.04 9.27
N VAL A 324 4.10 -4.26 10.26
CA VAL A 324 3.15 -4.78 11.26
C VAL A 324 1.78 -5.02 10.64
N THR A 325 1.37 -4.27 9.63
CA THR A 325 0.16 -4.58 8.84
C THR A 325 0.28 -5.95 8.16
N ASN A 326 1.44 -6.30 7.60
CA ASN A 326 1.71 -7.67 7.12
C ASN A 326 1.59 -8.72 8.23
N THR A 327 2.06 -8.40 9.46
CA THR A 327 1.87 -9.31 10.61
C THR A 327 0.37 -9.57 10.84
N PHE A 328 -0.46 -8.51 10.82
CA PHE A 328 -1.90 -8.64 11.03
C PHE A 328 -2.63 -9.30 9.86
N SER A 329 -2.16 -9.11 8.63
CA SER A 329 -2.64 -9.88 7.47
C SER A 329 -2.43 -11.38 7.70
N SER A 330 -1.20 -11.81 8.04
CA SER A 330 -0.91 -13.22 8.33
C SER A 330 -1.70 -13.75 9.54
N TYR A 331 -1.91 -12.92 10.57
CA TYR A 331 -2.75 -13.25 11.72
C TYR A 331 -4.22 -13.40 11.33
N ALA A 332 -4.77 -12.50 10.53
CA ALA A 332 -6.15 -12.60 10.03
C ALA A 332 -6.35 -13.92 9.28
N LEU A 333 -5.43 -14.29 8.42
CA LEU A 333 -5.52 -15.51 7.62
C LEU A 333 -5.47 -16.78 8.48
N VAL A 334 -4.53 -16.87 9.42
CA VAL A 334 -4.43 -18.08 10.27
C VAL A 334 -5.53 -18.14 11.32
N ARG A 335 -5.89 -17.01 11.95
CA ARG A 335 -6.89 -16.97 13.02
C ARG A 335 -8.32 -17.15 12.51
N THR A 336 -8.57 -16.91 11.23
CA THR A 336 -9.85 -17.19 10.56
C THR A 336 -9.90 -18.56 9.88
N GLY A 337 -8.78 -19.31 9.88
CA GLY A 337 -8.66 -20.61 9.24
C GLY A 337 -8.71 -20.55 7.70
N ILE A 338 -8.31 -19.43 7.11
CA ILE A 338 -7.99 -19.34 5.68
C ILE A 338 -6.63 -19.98 5.46
N TRP A 339 -5.66 -19.68 6.31
CA TRP A 339 -4.40 -20.41 6.39
C TRP A 339 -4.44 -21.44 7.53
N SER A 340 -3.78 -22.54 7.31
CA SER A 340 -3.39 -23.48 8.36
C SER A 340 -2.23 -22.91 9.18
N LYS A 341 -2.01 -23.46 10.36
CA LYS A 341 -0.81 -23.15 11.17
C LYS A 341 0.48 -23.37 10.37
N GLN A 342 0.54 -24.41 9.56
CA GLN A 342 1.72 -24.72 8.76
C GLN A 342 1.99 -23.63 7.70
N GLU A 343 0.95 -23.10 7.04
CA GLU A 343 1.09 -22.01 6.09
C GLU A 343 1.58 -20.72 6.76
N PHE A 344 1.08 -20.41 7.96
CA PHE A 344 1.60 -19.29 8.75
C PHE A 344 3.08 -19.45 9.12
N LEU A 345 3.49 -20.62 9.60
CA LEU A 345 4.90 -20.90 9.92
C LEU A 345 5.78 -20.88 8.68
N GLN A 346 5.25 -21.29 7.53
CA GLN A 346 5.94 -21.22 6.25
C GLN A 346 6.12 -19.78 5.78
N ASP A 347 5.08 -18.94 5.90
CA ASP A 347 5.17 -17.50 5.60
C ASP A 347 6.26 -16.83 6.47
N LEU A 348 6.22 -17.01 7.79
CA LEU A 348 7.24 -16.48 8.69
C LEU A 348 8.65 -17.00 8.33
N SER A 349 8.77 -18.26 7.94
CA SER A 349 10.05 -18.84 7.48
C SER A 349 10.56 -18.17 6.22
N GLN A 350 9.68 -17.84 5.28
CA GLN A 350 10.02 -17.13 4.05
C GLN A 350 10.48 -15.71 4.33
N GLN A 351 9.78 -14.98 5.23
CA GLN A 351 10.16 -13.62 5.62
C GLN A 351 11.54 -13.60 6.29
N ILE A 352 11.82 -14.53 7.20
CA ILE A 352 13.14 -14.65 7.83
C ILE A 352 14.20 -15.01 6.78
N THR A 353 13.93 -15.94 5.89
CA THR A 353 14.88 -16.34 4.83
C THR A 353 15.19 -15.15 3.91
N GLU A 354 14.18 -14.40 3.49
CA GLU A 354 14.35 -13.22 2.66
C GLU A 354 15.20 -12.16 3.38
N LEU A 355 14.90 -11.86 4.64
CA LEU A 355 15.62 -10.87 5.43
C LEU A 355 17.09 -11.26 5.62
N GLU A 356 17.34 -12.49 6.08
CA GLU A 356 18.69 -13.01 6.36
C GLU A 356 19.53 -13.25 5.09
N SER A 357 18.89 -13.33 3.92
CA SER A 357 19.59 -13.40 2.63
C SER A 357 20.19 -12.07 2.17
N ARG A 358 19.83 -10.96 2.84
CA ARG A 358 20.24 -9.60 2.48
C ARG A 358 21.46 -9.15 3.28
N PRO A 359 22.63 -8.92 2.67
CA PRO A 359 23.78 -8.35 3.37
C PRO A 359 23.48 -7.03 4.06
N ALA A 360 22.53 -6.24 3.55
CA ALA A 360 22.09 -4.98 4.14
C ALA A 360 21.52 -5.13 5.56
N GLU A 361 21.05 -6.33 5.95
CA GLU A 361 20.58 -6.62 7.30
C GLU A 361 21.63 -6.30 8.38
N GLN A 362 22.91 -6.38 8.04
CA GLN A 362 24.01 -6.10 8.97
C GLN A 362 24.19 -4.62 9.31
N TRP A 363 23.60 -3.69 8.54
CA TRP A 363 23.83 -2.26 8.70
C TRP A 363 22.56 -1.39 8.59
N GLN A 364 21.48 -1.87 7.99
CA GLN A 364 20.25 -1.09 7.83
C GLN A 364 19.18 -1.52 8.85
N SER A 365 18.79 -0.60 9.72
CA SER A 365 17.69 -0.81 10.67
C SER A 365 16.33 -0.72 9.99
N ALA A 366 15.26 -1.14 10.69
CA ALA A 366 13.89 -1.00 10.22
C ALA A 366 13.47 0.48 10.08
N GLU A 367 13.92 1.34 11.01
CA GLU A 367 13.71 2.79 10.92
C GLU A 367 14.45 3.42 9.75
N GLN A 368 15.70 3.01 9.50
CA GLN A 368 16.47 3.51 8.37
C GLN A 368 15.85 3.08 7.05
N SER A 369 15.44 1.82 6.92
CA SER A 369 14.73 1.32 5.75
C SER A 369 13.43 2.10 5.49
N SER A 370 12.69 2.42 6.56
CA SER A 370 11.47 3.24 6.47
C SER A 370 11.78 4.66 5.95
N LEU A 371 12.84 5.28 6.47
CA LEU A 371 13.26 6.64 6.08
C LEU A 371 13.73 6.68 4.62
N ASP A 372 14.45 5.63 4.20
CA ASP A 372 15.05 5.51 2.88
C ASP A 372 14.05 5.03 1.80
N ALA A 373 12.77 4.86 2.13
CA ALA A 373 11.73 4.41 1.19
C ALA A 373 11.73 5.19 -0.14
N TRP A 374 11.97 6.51 -0.08
CA TRP A 374 12.04 7.38 -1.26
C TRP A 374 13.24 7.16 -2.17
N LEU A 375 14.30 6.53 -1.65
CA LEU A 375 15.49 6.15 -2.41
C LEU A 375 15.33 4.78 -3.09
N GLU A 376 14.49 3.95 -2.50
CA GLU A 376 14.22 2.59 -2.94
C GLU A 376 12.94 2.61 -3.78
N LYS A 377 13.07 2.91 -5.07
CA LYS A 377 11.94 2.76 -5.98
C LYS A 377 11.46 1.32 -5.97
N TYR A 378 10.16 1.10 -5.90
CA TYR A 378 9.57 -0.23 -5.81
C TYR A 378 10.11 -1.25 -6.83
N ALA A 379 10.43 -0.80 -8.04
CA ALA A 379 11.06 -1.64 -9.06
C ALA A 379 12.53 -1.98 -8.77
N LEU A 380 13.18 -1.30 -7.84
CA LEU A 380 14.60 -1.45 -7.51
C LEU A 380 14.86 -2.05 -6.13
N TYR A 381 13.84 -2.51 -5.42
CA TYR A 381 13.97 -3.25 -4.15
C TYR A 381 14.88 -4.47 -4.20
N ASN A 382 15.35 -4.85 -5.37
CA ASN A 382 16.15 -6.03 -5.57
C ASN A 382 17.66 -5.77 -5.54
N GLN A 383 18.11 -4.86 -4.66
CA GLN A 383 19.53 -4.74 -4.34
C GLN A 383 19.80 -5.19 -2.90
N PRO A 384 19.94 -6.50 -2.66
CA PRO A 384 20.09 -7.07 -1.30
C PRO A 384 21.28 -6.50 -0.54
N GLN A 385 22.31 -6.02 -1.26
CA GLN A 385 23.49 -5.39 -0.69
C GLN A 385 23.22 -4.00 -0.14
N ARG A 386 22.17 -3.33 -0.63
CA ARG A 386 21.86 -1.93 -0.30
C ARG A 386 20.81 -1.78 0.77
N SER A 387 19.76 -2.58 0.72
CA SER A 387 18.58 -2.34 1.54
C SER A 387 17.90 -3.63 2.01
N VAL A 388 17.24 -3.50 3.15
CA VAL A 388 16.23 -4.45 3.63
C VAL A 388 14.84 -3.86 3.39
N SER A 389 13.84 -4.73 3.19
CA SER A 389 12.46 -4.28 3.09
C SER A 389 11.91 -3.97 4.48
N TYR A 390 11.37 -2.75 4.67
CA TYR A 390 10.62 -2.42 5.90
C TYR A 390 9.34 -3.24 6.05
N TYR A 391 8.77 -3.76 4.95
CA TYR A 391 7.68 -4.74 5.00
C TYR A 391 8.14 -6.04 5.65
N THR A 392 9.19 -6.65 5.12
CA THR A 392 9.71 -7.95 5.59
C THR A 392 10.26 -7.85 7.01
N LYS A 393 11.17 -6.88 7.26
CA LYS A 393 11.76 -6.70 8.60
C LYS A 393 10.70 -6.31 9.63
N GLY A 394 9.75 -5.45 9.25
CA GLY A 394 8.66 -5.03 10.12
C GLY A 394 7.67 -6.15 10.44
N GLN A 395 7.35 -7.04 9.48
CA GLN A 395 6.53 -8.23 9.74
C GLN A 395 7.18 -9.16 10.76
N VAL A 396 8.47 -9.43 10.60
CA VAL A 396 9.23 -10.26 11.54
C VAL A 396 9.28 -9.60 12.93
N LEU A 397 9.59 -8.30 13.00
CA LEU A 397 9.60 -7.54 14.26
C LEU A 397 8.22 -7.53 14.93
N GLY A 398 7.12 -7.44 14.17
CA GLY A 398 5.76 -7.53 14.70
C GLY A 398 5.49 -8.85 15.42
N VAL A 399 5.85 -9.98 14.80
CA VAL A 399 5.73 -11.30 15.42
C VAL A 399 6.62 -11.42 16.67
N LEU A 400 7.87 -10.96 16.60
CA LEU A 400 8.78 -11.00 17.76
C LEU A 400 8.31 -10.09 18.90
N LEU A 401 7.78 -8.91 18.61
CA LEU A 401 7.20 -8.01 19.61
C LEU A 401 5.95 -8.62 20.27
N ASP A 402 5.08 -9.28 19.50
CA ASP A 402 3.93 -10.01 20.05
C ASP A 402 4.37 -11.09 21.04
N ILE A 403 5.41 -11.88 20.70
CA ILE A 403 5.98 -12.88 21.61
C ILE A 403 6.53 -12.21 22.87
N VAL A 404 7.23 -11.09 22.74
CA VAL A 404 7.78 -10.35 23.92
C VAL A 404 6.68 -9.83 24.83
N LEU A 405 5.61 -9.24 24.28
CA LEU A 405 4.47 -8.76 25.05
C LEU A 405 3.76 -9.91 25.78
N ARG A 406 3.48 -11.00 25.08
CA ARG A 406 2.87 -12.20 25.67
C ARG A 406 3.73 -12.83 26.75
N ASP A 407 5.03 -12.93 26.51
CA ASP A 407 5.97 -13.52 27.48
C ASP A 407 6.06 -12.68 28.77
N ARG A 408 6.20 -11.36 28.63
CA ARG A 408 6.29 -10.42 29.76
C ARG A 408 5.03 -10.36 30.63
N THR A 409 3.89 -10.61 30.03
CA THR A 409 2.57 -10.48 30.68
C THR A 409 1.88 -11.81 30.95
N GLU A 410 2.60 -12.94 30.83
CA GLU A 410 2.01 -14.27 30.97
C GLU A 410 0.79 -14.47 30.08
N ASN A 411 0.88 -14.06 28.84
CA ASN A 411 -0.16 -14.07 27.81
C ASN A 411 -1.38 -13.16 28.10
N GLN A 412 -1.27 -12.18 28.97
CA GLN A 412 -2.38 -11.24 29.24
C GLN A 412 -2.45 -10.07 28.25
N ARG A 413 -1.34 -9.77 27.57
CA ARG A 413 -1.23 -8.70 26.57
C ARG A 413 -0.53 -9.22 25.33
N SER A 414 -0.86 -8.60 24.20
CA SER A 414 -0.41 -9.00 22.87
C SER A 414 -0.19 -7.79 21.98
N LEU A 415 0.29 -8.01 20.76
CA LEU A 415 0.36 -7.00 19.71
C LEU A 415 -1.05 -6.44 19.36
N ASP A 416 -2.09 -7.26 19.50
CA ASP A 416 -3.49 -6.83 19.31
C ASP A 416 -3.85 -5.70 20.29
N ASP A 417 -3.38 -5.80 21.56
CA ASP A 417 -3.61 -4.76 22.58
C ASP A 417 -2.84 -3.48 22.25
N LEU A 418 -1.64 -3.59 21.67
CA LEU A 418 -0.87 -2.44 21.22
C LEU A 418 -1.63 -1.66 20.13
N LEU A 419 -2.15 -2.33 19.10
CA LEU A 419 -2.91 -1.65 18.05
C LEU A 419 -4.19 -1.02 18.58
N ARG A 420 -4.91 -1.68 19.51
CA ARG A 420 -6.07 -1.09 20.19
C ARG A 420 -5.70 0.13 21.02
N ALA A 421 -4.59 0.10 21.75
CA ALA A 421 -4.08 1.25 22.51
C ALA A 421 -3.72 2.41 21.58
N MET A 422 -2.97 2.15 20.49
CA MET A 422 -2.64 3.16 19.49
C MET A 422 -3.91 3.76 18.84
N ASN A 423 -4.92 2.94 18.55
CA ASN A 423 -6.19 3.42 18.03
C ASN A 423 -6.95 4.29 19.04
N ALA A 424 -6.96 3.91 20.33
CA ALA A 424 -7.65 4.65 21.37
C ALA A 424 -6.94 5.97 21.73
N ASP A 425 -5.62 5.94 21.94
CA ASP A 425 -4.87 7.06 22.50
C ASP A 425 -4.46 8.10 21.44
N PHE A 426 -4.43 7.69 20.15
CA PHE A 426 -4.08 8.56 19.04
C PHE A 426 -5.21 8.73 18.03
N ALA A 427 -5.60 7.69 17.31
CA ALA A 427 -6.53 7.81 16.19
C ALA A 427 -7.92 8.33 16.58
N ARG A 428 -8.52 7.79 17.66
CA ARG A 428 -9.84 8.23 18.17
C ARG A 428 -9.81 9.64 18.77
N GLU A 429 -8.63 10.06 19.26
CA GLU A 429 -8.40 11.41 19.79
C GLU A 429 -8.00 12.42 18.71
N GLY A 430 -7.90 12.00 17.43
CA GLY A 430 -7.44 12.85 16.34
C GLY A 430 -5.98 13.29 16.49
N LYS A 431 -5.14 12.48 17.14
CA LYS A 431 -3.73 12.72 17.36
C LYS A 431 -2.88 11.83 16.45
N PHE A 432 -1.67 12.28 16.18
CA PHE A 432 -0.67 11.55 15.42
C PHE A 432 0.46 11.10 16.36
N TYR A 433 0.99 9.88 16.15
CA TYR A 433 2.03 9.34 16.99
C TYR A 433 3.45 9.73 16.51
N ARG A 434 4.40 9.81 17.43
CA ARG A 434 5.79 10.20 17.15
C ARG A 434 6.65 9.00 16.77
N ASP A 435 6.52 8.54 15.55
CA ASP A 435 7.30 7.42 15.00
C ASP A 435 7.49 6.27 16.04
N SER A 436 8.63 5.60 16.07
CA SER A 436 8.88 4.47 16.98
C SER A 436 8.85 4.82 18.47
N LEU A 437 8.95 6.11 18.83
CA LEU A 437 8.94 6.51 20.24
C LEU A 437 7.61 6.19 20.93
N ASP A 438 6.48 6.59 20.35
CA ASP A 438 5.18 6.34 20.96
C ASP A 438 4.78 4.86 20.86
N ILE A 439 5.17 4.18 19.77
CA ILE A 439 5.01 2.72 19.65
C ILE A 439 5.73 2.01 20.80
N ARG A 440 6.98 2.41 21.10
CA ARG A 440 7.73 1.88 22.22
C ARG A 440 7.05 2.18 23.56
N LEU A 441 6.66 3.43 23.81
CA LEU A 441 6.04 3.84 25.08
C LEU A 441 4.73 3.08 25.34
N GLU A 442 3.87 2.90 24.33
CA GLU A 442 2.66 2.10 24.48
C GLU A 442 2.97 0.62 24.70
N SER A 443 3.98 0.08 24.02
CA SER A 443 4.45 -1.28 24.24
C SER A 443 4.99 -1.48 25.67
N GLU A 444 5.75 -0.52 26.21
CA GLU A 444 6.30 -0.53 27.57
C GLU A 444 5.19 -0.46 28.65
N LYS A 445 4.15 0.34 28.42
CA LYS A 445 2.96 0.37 29.29
C LYS A 445 2.29 -1.02 29.35
N LEU A 446 2.11 -1.66 28.22
CA LEU A 446 1.50 -2.99 28.14
C LEU A 446 2.38 -4.06 28.77
N ALA A 447 3.69 -4.02 28.51
CA ALA A 447 4.67 -4.98 29.03
C ALA A 447 4.98 -4.82 30.52
N GLY A 448 4.55 -3.71 31.15
CA GLY A 448 4.86 -3.38 32.54
C GLY A 448 6.33 -3.10 32.81
N GLY A 449 7.10 -2.64 31.82
CA GLY A 449 8.51 -2.35 31.96
C GLY A 449 9.21 -2.02 30.64
N SER A 450 10.47 -1.58 30.73
CA SER A 450 11.23 -1.11 29.57
C SER A 450 11.41 -2.15 28.47
N LEU A 451 11.21 -1.72 27.24
CA LEU A 451 11.53 -2.43 26.01
C LEU A 451 12.63 -1.71 25.21
N ALA A 452 13.41 -0.83 25.90
CA ALA A 452 14.49 -0.08 25.27
C ALA A 452 15.43 -0.97 24.47
N ASP A 453 15.89 -2.07 25.05
CA ASP A 453 16.81 -2.99 24.39
C ASP A 453 16.22 -3.58 23.09
N PHE A 454 14.91 -3.86 23.07
CA PHE A 454 14.26 -4.35 21.84
C PHE A 454 14.23 -3.27 20.76
N PHE A 455 13.78 -2.07 21.11
CA PHE A 455 13.66 -0.98 20.14
C PHE A 455 15.02 -0.45 19.69
N ASP A 456 15.94 -0.22 20.63
CA ASP A 456 17.26 0.38 20.33
C ASP A 456 18.15 -0.58 19.51
N ASN A 457 18.06 -1.91 19.75
CA ASN A 457 18.88 -2.89 19.04
C ASN A 457 18.28 -3.37 17.72
N TYR A 458 16.95 -3.54 17.63
CA TYR A 458 16.33 -4.28 16.53
C TYR A 458 15.41 -3.43 15.64
N VAL A 459 14.86 -2.35 16.16
CA VAL A 459 14.02 -1.41 15.40
C VAL A 459 14.86 -0.25 14.87
N GLY A 460 15.52 0.49 15.77
CA GLY A 460 16.42 1.61 15.46
C GLY A 460 17.86 1.17 15.15
N GLY A 461 18.27 -0.01 15.62
CA GLY A 461 19.56 -0.63 15.36
C GLY A 461 19.48 -1.75 14.30
N ALA A 462 20.64 -2.17 13.83
CA ALA A 462 20.83 -3.26 12.89
C ALA A 462 21.48 -4.49 13.55
N ASN A 463 21.26 -4.70 14.84
CA ASN A 463 21.75 -5.90 15.50
C ASN A 463 21.00 -7.14 14.99
N PRO A 464 21.68 -8.30 14.87
CA PRO A 464 21.03 -9.54 14.46
C PRO A 464 19.81 -9.87 15.31
N LEU A 465 18.70 -10.22 14.68
CA LEU A 465 17.46 -10.51 15.39
C LEU A 465 17.59 -11.77 16.25
N PRO A 466 17.13 -11.76 17.52
CA PRO A 466 17.35 -12.85 18.47
C PRO A 466 16.33 -13.98 18.30
N TYR A 467 16.22 -14.54 17.10
CA TYR A 467 15.22 -15.54 16.72
C TYR A 467 15.16 -16.72 17.68
N GLN A 468 16.32 -17.38 17.95
CA GLN A 468 16.33 -18.57 18.78
C GLN A 468 15.79 -18.29 20.20
N ASN A 469 16.16 -17.14 20.77
CA ASN A 469 15.72 -16.79 22.11
C ASN A 469 14.21 -16.47 22.15
N LEU A 470 13.74 -15.63 21.21
CA LEU A 470 12.36 -15.17 21.24
C LEU A 470 11.37 -16.22 20.78
N LEU A 471 11.67 -16.93 19.68
CA LEU A 471 10.80 -18.01 19.18
C LEU A 471 10.64 -19.15 20.20
N ALA A 472 11.71 -19.49 20.93
CA ALA A 472 11.66 -20.54 21.96
C ALA A 472 10.65 -20.22 23.08
N ARG A 473 10.42 -18.94 23.40
CA ARG A 473 9.39 -18.52 24.39
C ARG A 473 7.99 -18.94 23.97
N ALA A 474 7.74 -18.99 22.67
CA ALA A 474 6.48 -19.48 22.09
C ALA A 474 6.57 -20.96 21.67
N GLY A 475 7.58 -21.72 22.15
CA GLY A 475 7.75 -23.12 21.78
C GLY A 475 8.00 -23.34 20.30
N LEU A 476 8.65 -22.37 19.65
CA LEU A 476 9.07 -22.43 18.25
C LEU A 476 10.59 -22.45 18.18
N GLU A 477 11.13 -23.08 17.17
CA GLU A 477 12.57 -23.12 16.88
C GLU A 477 12.83 -22.68 15.45
N LEU A 478 13.97 -22.04 15.22
CA LEU A 478 14.44 -21.72 13.88
C LEU A 478 15.49 -22.77 13.46
N ARG A 479 15.17 -23.54 12.44
CA ARG A 479 16.09 -24.49 11.80
C ARG A 479 16.74 -23.85 10.61
N THR A 480 18.04 -24.03 10.47
CA THR A 480 18.79 -23.56 9.30
C THR A 480 19.09 -24.73 8.38
N HIS A 481 18.76 -24.56 7.12
CA HIS A 481 19.08 -25.51 6.05
C HIS A 481 20.03 -24.82 5.08
N GLU A 482 21.14 -25.46 4.78
CA GLU A 482 22.07 -24.99 3.77
C GLU A 482 21.93 -25.84 2.50
N SER A 483 21.90 -25.18 1.37
CA SER A 483 21.98 -25.84 0.06
C SER A 483 23.10 -25.25 -0.76
N VAL A 484 23.73 -26.08 -1.56
CA VAL A 484 24.74 -25.66 -2.53
C VAL A 484 24.19 -25.96 -3.91
N ARG A 485 24.08 -24.94 -4.75
CA ARG A 485 23.67 -25.10 -6.14
C ARG A 485 24.69 -24.46 -7.08
N ALA A 486 24.64 -24.87 -8.34
CA ALA A 486 25.50 -24.27 -9.34
C ALA A 486 25.10 -22.83 -9.63
N SER A 487 26.11 -21.96 -9.79
CA SER A 487 26.01 -20.55 -10.12
C SER A 487 26.74 -20.24 -11.41
N LEU A 488 26.21 -19.32 -12.19
CA LEU A 488 26.88 -18.84 -13.41
C LEU A 488 28.14 -18.03 -13.11
N GLY A 489 28.18 -17.27 -12.00
CA GLY A 489 29.23 -16.30 -11.71
C GLY A 489 29.20 -15.08 -12.64
N PHE A 490 28.11 -14.87 -13.38
CA PHE A 490 27.85 -13.71 -14.22
C PHE A 490 26.33 -13.50 -14.39
N LEU A 491 25.92 -12.28 -14.73
CA LEU A 491 24.53 -11.91 -14.98
C LEU A 491 24.29 -11.76 -16.49
N PRO A 492 23.59 -12.71 -17.14
CA PRO A 492 23.13 -12.52 -18.51
C PRO A 492 21.86 -11.65 -18.53
N GLN A 493 21.82 -10.66 -19.40
CA GLN A 493 20.68 -9.77 -19.59
C GLN A 493 20.23 -9.77 -21.05
N HIS A 494 18.95 -9.60 -21.28
CA HIS A 494 18.35 -9.57 -22.61
C HIS A 494 17.24 -8.51 -22.66
N GLU A 495 17.35 -7.61 -23.64
CA GLU A 495 16.25 -6.69 -23.95
C GLU A 495 15.34 -7.30 -25.02
N PRO A 496 14.03 -7.01 -25.03
CA PRO A 496 13.11 -7.53 -26.03
C PRO A 496 13.60 -7.24 -27.45
N GLY A 497 13.86 -8.30 -28.23
CA GLY A 497 14.36 -8.20 -29.61
C GLY A 497 15.86 -7.93 -29.75
N GLY A 498 16.59 -7.79 -28.65
CA GLY A 498 18.04 -7.59 -28.63
C GLY A 498 18.83 -8.90 -28.41
N PRO A 499 20.16 -8.85 -28.42
CA PRO A 499 21.01 -9.98 -28.06
C PRO A 499 21.05 -10.19 -26.54
N TRP A 500 21.46 -11.40 -26.13
CA TRP A 500 21.86 -11.63 -24.75
C TRP A 500 23.24 -11.02 -24.51
N VAL A 501 23.38 -10.21 -23.46
CA VAL A 501 24.66 -9.58 -23.08
C VAL A 501 25.01 -9.88 -21.63
N VAL A 502 26.29 -9.88 -21.33
CA VAL A 502 26.81 -10.01 -19.97
C VAL A 502 26.73 -8.65 -19.27
N ALA A 503 25.81 -8.51 -18.32
CA ALA A 503 25.58 -7.27 -17.58
C ALA A 503 26.51 -7.12 -16.36
N ALA A 504 26.91 -8.24 -15.73
CA ALA A 504 27.85 -8.27 -14.63
C ALA A 504 28.63 -9.59 -14.60
N VAL A 505 29.83 -9.56 -14.01
CA VAL A 505 30.68 -10.74 -13.80
C VAL A 505 31.21 -10.68 -12.37
N ASP A 506 31.13 -11.81 -11.65
CA ASP A 506 31.69 -11.93 -10.30
C ASP A 506 33.23 -11.91 -10.40
N ALA A 507 33.85 -10.89 -9.82
CA ALA A 507 35.28 -10.61 -10.01
C ALA A 507 36.20 -11.81 -9.65
N ASP A 508 35.85 -12.56 -8.60
CA ASP A 508 36.60 -13.73 -8.12
C ASP A 508 36.03 -15.06 -8.66
N GLY A 509 34.96 -14.98 -9.46
CA GLY A 509 34.23 -16.13 -9.99
C GLY A 509 34.98 -16.85 -11.12
N SER A 510 34.51 -18.05 -11.44
CA SER A 510 35.05 -18.86 -12.55
C SER A 510 34.82 -18.21 -13.92
N ALA A 511 33.73 -17.45 -14.08
CA ALA A 511 33.42 -16.73 -15.31
C ALA A 511 34.49 -15.65 -15.62
N ALA A 512 34.85 -14.84 -14.61
CA ALA A 512 35.94 -13.87 -14.75
C ALA A 512 37.28 -14.56 -15.07
N LYS A 513 37.60 -15.64 -14.37
CA LYS A 513 38.84 -16.42 -14.62
C LYS A 513 38.87 -17.06 -15.99
N SER A 514 37.74 -17.36 -16.59
CA SER A 514 37.61 -17.86 -17.96
C SER A 514 37.70 -16.74 -19.01
N GLY A 515 37.84 -15.48 -18.59
CA GLY A 515 38.00 -14.33 -19.48
C GLY A 515 36.70 -13.70 -19.97
N LEU A 516 35.54 -14.08 -19.37
CA LEU A 516 34.26 -13.42 -19.66
C LEU A 516 34.27 -11.98 -19.14
N GLN A 517 33.71 -11.05 -19.90
CA GLN A 517 33.70 -9.61 -19.58
C GLN A 517 32.29 -9.03 -19.68
N VAL A 518 32.06 -7.96 -18.94
CA VAL A 518 30.84 -7.16 -19.08
C VAL A 518 30.76 -6.59 -20.49
N GLY A 519 29.61 -6.67 -21.12
CA GLY A 519 29.37 -6.24 -22.51
C GLY A 519 29.58 -7.34 -23.56
N ASP A 520 30.07 -8.54 -23.20
CA ASP A 520 30.13 -9.66 -24.14
C ASP A 520 28.73 -10.06 -24.58
N GLU A 521 28.50 -10.19 -25.88
CA GLU A 521 27.28 -10.75 -26.43
C GLU A 521 27.33 -12.28 -26.41
N ILE A 522 26.32 -12.92 -25.82
CA ILE A 522 26.24 -14.37 -25.74
C ILE A 522 25.55 -14.90 -27.01
N VAL A 523 26.33 -15.50 -27.92
CA VAL A 523 25.83 -15.99 -29.21
C VAL A 523 25.30 -17.43 -29.08
N ARG A 524 25.96 -18.29 -28.28
CA ARG A 524 25.54 -19.67 -28.04
C ARG A 524 25.79 -20.11 -26.60
N TRP A 525 24.92 -21.03 -26.15
CA TRP A 525 24.91 -21.62 -24.83
C TRP A 525 24.95 -23.15 -24.97
N ASN A 526 26.08 -23.80 -24.68
CA ASN A 526 26.29 -25.24 -24.95
C ASN A 526 25.88 -25.65 -26.39
N ASN A 527 26.26 -24.86 -27.39
CA ASN A 527 25.91 -25.02 -28.81
C ASN A 527 24.41 -24.84 -29.16
N ALA A 528 23.57 -24.41 -28.20
CA ALA A 528 22.15 -24.09 -28.39
C ALA A 528 21.91 -22.57 -28.22
N ASP A 529 20.68 -22.15 -28.27
CA ASP A 529 20.27 -20.80 -27.91
C ASP A 529 20.33 -20.61 -26.38
N VAL A 530 20.48 -19.35 -25.94
CA VAL A 530 20.49 -19.01 -24.51
C VAL A 530 19.14 -19.38 -23.89
N PRO A 531 19.09 -20.09 -22.75
CA PRO A 531 17.84 -20.39 -22.06
C PRO A 531 17.08 -19.11 -21.70
N ARG A 532 15.76 -19.14 -21.74
CA ARG A 532 14.94 -17.98 -21.31
C ARG A 532 15.19 -17.55 -19.86
N ARG A 533 15.65 -18.47 -19.01
CA ARG A 533 16.00 -18.24 -17.59
C ARG A 533 17.33 -18.91 -17.29
N PRO A 534 18.45 -18.25 -17.64
CA PRO A 534 19.79 -18.85 -17.53
C PRO A 534 20.16 -19.27 -16.10
N GLU A 535 19.75 -18.46 -15.08
CA GLU A 535 20.03 -18.77 -13.67
C GLU A 535 19.27 -20.03 -13.22
N ARG A 536 18.02 -20.18 -13.67
CA ARG A 536 17.24 -21.39 -13.37
C ARG A 536 17.81 -22.62 -14.05
N TRP A 537 18.35 -22.45 -15.25
CA TRP A 537 19.08 -23.52 -15.93
C TRP A 537 20.32 -23.90 -15.12
N ALA A 538 21.15 -22.94 -14.68
CA ALA A 538 22.34 -23.18 -13.87
C ALA A 538 22.01 -23.90 -12.56
N ALA A 539 20.95 -23.50 -11.86
CA ALA A 539 20.52 -24.12 -10.62
C ALA A 539 20.13 -25.62 -10.76
N GLN A 540 19.89 -26.09 -11.98
CA GLN A 540 19.60 -27.50 -12.29
C GLN A 540 20.87 -28.31 -12.63
N GLN A 541 22.01 -27.67 -12.77
CA GLN A 541 23.30 -28.29 -13.03
C GLN A 541 24.03 -28.57 -11.71
N LYS A 542 25.20 -29.20 -11.82
CA LYS A 542 26.06 -29.43 -10.66
C LYS A 542 27.14 -28.37 -10.58
N PRO A 543 27.54 -27.93 -9.39
CA PRO A 543 28.74 -27.09 -9.24
C PRO A 543 29.95 -27.75 -9.92
N GLY A 544 30.77 -26.95 -10.59
CA GLY A 544 31.93 -27.42 -11.35
C GLY A 544 31.61 -27.93 -12.76
N GLU A 545 30.36 -28.12 -13.12
CA GLU A 545 29.95 -28.49 -14.48
C GLU A 545 30.35 -27.41 -15.49
N VAL A 546 30.77 -27.85 -16.70
CA VAL A 546 31.30 -26.92 -17.70
C VAL A 546 30.18 -26.36 -18.58
N LEU A 547 30.03 -25.03 -18.54
CA LEU A 547 29.22 -24.28 -19.48
C LEU A 547 30.13 -23.79 -20.62
N ARG A 548 29.78 -24.12 -21.87
CA ARG A 548 30.45 -23.62 -23.05
C ARG A 548 29.67 -22.46 -23.64
N LEU A 549 30.27 -21.27 -23.61
CA LEU A 549 29.72 -20.07 -24.25
C LEU A 549 30.46 -19.77 -25.54
N ARG A 550 29.70 -19.42 -26.58
CA ARG A 550 30.25 -18.66 -27.70
C ARG A 550 29.82 -17.21 -27.52
N ILE A 551 30.77 -16.35 -27.38
CA ILE A 551 30.56 -14.90 -27.19
C ILE A 551 31.03 -14.13 -28.41
N ARG A 552 30.51 -12.90 -28.58
CA ARG A 552 30.99 -11.92 -29.51
C ARG A 552 31.53 -10.69 -28.74
N ARG A 553 32.79 -10.35 -28.98
CA ARG A 553 33.48 -9.19 -28.41
C ARG A 553 34.19 -8.44 -29.52
N ALA A 554 33.89 -7.13 -29.68
CA ALA A 554 34.49 -6.28 -30.73
C ALA A 554 34.50 -6.97 -32.11
N GLU A 555 33.34 -7.51 -32.56
CA GLU A 555 33.14 -8.18 -33.85
C GLU A 555 33.84 -9.55 -34.00
N LYS A 556 34.51 -10.05 -32.98
CA LYS A 556 35.15 -11.37 -32.98
C LYS A 556 34.37 -12.36 -32.12
N GLU A 557 34.19 -13.55 -32.66
CA GLU A 557 33.60 -14.65 -31.86
C GLU A 557 34.70 -15.42 -31.16
N GLU A 558 34.49 -15.68 -29.88
CA GLU A 558 35.36 -16.47 -29.01
C GLU A 558 34.55 -17.55 -28.31
N SER A 559 35.21 -18.68 -28.02
CA SER A 559 34.61 -19.74 -27.22
C SER A 559 35.24 -19.78 -25.83
N LEU A 560 34.41 -19.75 -24.79
CA LEU A 560 34.84 -19.80 -23.40
C LEU A 560 34.26 -21.04 -22.72
N GLU A 561 35.06 -21.67 -21.88
CA GLU A 561 34.62 -22.72 -20.97
C GLU A 561 34.58 -22.14 -19.55
N ILE A 562 33.39 -22.16 -18.96
CA ILE A 562 33.13 -21.64 -17.62
C ILE A 562 32.74 -22.80 -16.73
N HIS A 563 33.51 -23.05 -15.68
CA HIS A 563 33.10 -23.98 -14.64
C HIS A 563 32.06 -23.31 -13.76
N LEU A 564 30.85 -23.87 -13.65
CA LEU A 564 29.80 -23.33 -12.80
C LEU A 564 30.29 -23.23 -11.34
N GLY A 565 30.12 -22.07 -10.77
CA GLY A 565 30.49 -21.80 -9.37
C GLY A 565 29.55 -22.49 -8.39
N GLU A 566 29.83 -22.33 -7.10
CA GLU A 566 28.95 -22.71 -6.02
C GLU A 566 28.18 -21.49 -5.49
N LEU A 567 26.87 -21.61 -5.36
CA LEU A 567 26.05 -20.67 -4.64
C LEU A 567 25.57 -21.37 -3.35
N HIS A 568 26.08 -20.90 -2.24
CA HIS A 568 25.65 -21.35 -0.91
C HIS A 568 24.44 -20.54 -0.49
N GLU A 569 23.30 -21.19 -0.31
CA GLU A 569 22.07 -20.57 0.12
C GLU A 569 21.65 -21.11 1.47
N LYS A 570 21.23 -20.22 2.36
CA LYS A 570 20.65 -20.57 3.65
C LYS A 570 19.15 -20.35 3.59
N PHE A 571 18.41 -21.35 4.02
CA PHE A 571 16.97 -21.29 4.20
C PHE A 571 16.67 -21.50 5.67
N PHE A 572 15.75 -20.70 6.16
CA PHE A 572 15.31 -20.78 7.54
C PHE A 572 13.91 -21.39 7.60
N GLN A 573 13.70 -22.27 8.56
CA GLN A 573 12.42 -22.91 8.81
C GLN A 573 12.02 -22.72 10.26
N VAL A 574 10.90 -22.02 10.48
CA VAL A 574 10.25 -21.96 11.79
C VAL A 574 9.45 -23.22 12.00
N ALA A 575 9.71 -23.94 13.08
CA ALA A 575 9.05 -25.20 13.42
C ALA A 575 8.63 -25.23 14.88
N GLU A 576 7.67 -26.07 15.22
CA GLU A 576 7.29 -26.29 16.62
C GLU A 576 8.34 -27.14 17.33
N MET A 577 8.74 -26.72 18.54
CA MET A 577 9.60 -27.52 19.40
C MET A 577 8.83 -28.72 19.94
N SER A 578 9.39 -29.92 19.77
CA SER A 578 8.77 -31.17 20.26
C SER A 578 8.67 -31.23 21.78
N ASN A 579 9.57 -30.54 22.49
CA ASN A 579 9.68 -30.51 23.95
C ASN A 579 9.22 -29.17 24.55
N ALA A 580 8.43 -28.38 23.83
CA ALA A 580 7.88 -27.12 24.35
C ALA A 580 7.10 -27.39 25.66
N ASP A 581 7.37 -26.60 26.68
CA ASP A 581 6.62 -26.66 27.93
C ASP A 581 5.19 -26.11 27.79
N GLU A 582 4.37 -26.21 28.83
CA GLU A 582 2.97 -25.77 28.79
C GLU A 582 2.86 -24.26 28.60
N ARG A 583 3.76 -23.48 29.20
CA ARG A 583 3.79 -22.03 29.08
C ARG A 583 4.06 -21.63 27.63
N ALA A 584 5.10 -22.16 27.03
CA ALA A 584 5.49 -21.88 25.65
C ALA A 584 4.38 -22.26 24.65
N ARG A 585 3.75 -23.42 24.85
CA ARG A 585 2.59 -23.83 24.03
C ARG A 585 1.42 -22.84 24.12
N ARG A 586 1.10 -22.34 25.32
CA ARG A 586 0.02 -21.34 25.50
C ARG A 586 0.33 -20.02 24.85
N LEU A 587 1.60 -19.55 24.91
CA LEU A 587 2.01 -18.34 24.19
C LEU A 587 1.83 -18.51 22.68
N ARG A 588 2.25 -19.64 22.14
CA ARG A 588 2.05 -19.98 20.72
C ARG A 588 0.58 -20.06 20.34
N ASP A 589 -0.23 -20.74 21.15
CA ASP A 589 -1.66 -20.85 20.89
C ASP A 589 -2.34 -19.49 20.97
N GLY A 590 -1.92 -18.64 21.92
CA GLY A 590 -2.34 -17.24 22.00
C GLY A 590 -2.02 -16.45 20.75
N LEU A 591 -0.81 -16.59 20.21
CA LEU A 591 -0.38 -15.95 18.96
C LEU A 591 -1.23 -16.42 17.77
N LEU A 592 -1.39 -17.75 17.63
CA LEU A 592 -2.09 -18.36 16.49
C LEU A 592 -3.61 -18.16 16.52
N HIS A 593 -4.22 -17.98 17.68
CA HIS A 593 -5.67 -17.84 17.84
C HIS A 593 -6.13 -16.46 18.31
N GLY A 594 -5.19 -15.54 18.59
CA GLY A 594 -5.51 -14.18 19.08
C GLY A 594 -6.10 -14.18 20.49
N THR A 595 -5.75 -15.15 21.33
CA THR A 595 -6.25 -15.25 22.70
C THR A 595 -5.23 -14.72 23.72
N THR A 596 -5.73 -14.09 24.80
CA THR A 596 -4.95 -13.50 25.89
C THR A 596 -5.38 -14.06 27.23
N GLU A 597 -5.46 -15.38 27.37
CA GLU A 597 -5.78 -16.01 28.63
C GLU A 597 -4.56 -16.08 29.55
N PRO A 598 -4.70 -15.72 30.84
CA PRO A 598 -3.63 -15.81 31.81
C PRO A 598 -3.13 -17.25 31.96
N ILE A 599 -1.83 -17.43 32.14
CA ILE A 599 -1.22 -18.71 32.51
C ILE A 599 -1.53 -18.96 33.99
N THR A 600 -2.71 -19.49 34.27
CA THR A 600 -3.06 -19.86 35.67
C THR A 600 -2.23 -21.08 36.07
N ALA A 601 -1.47 -20.96 37.16
CA ALA A 601 -0.86 -22.11 37.80
C ALA A 601 -1.96 -23.09 38.19
N ARG A 602 -2.08 -24.22 37.52
CA ARG A 602 -2.87 -25.34 38.07
C ARG A 602 -2.20 -25.71 39.37
N SER A 603 -2.98 -25.62 40.46
CA SER A 603 -2.63 -26.20 41.75
C SER A 603 -2.00 -27.59 41.53
N ARG A 604 -0.79 -27.75 42.06
CA ARG A 604 -0.05 -29.00 42.13
C ARG A 604 -0.86 -30.11 42.80
#